data_96463ddd26e49126c22d7d99161c4ed7
#
_entry.id   96463ddd26e49126c22d7d99161c4ed7
#
_cell.length_a   1.000
_cell.length_b   1.000
_cell.length_c   1.000
_cell.angle_alpha   90.00
_cell.angle_beta   90.00
_cell.angle_gamma   90.00
#
_symmetry.space_group_name_H-M   'P 1'
#
loop_
_entity.id
_entity.type
_entity.pdbx_description
1 polymer ?
#
loop_
_entity_poly.entity_id
_entity_poly.type
_entity_poly.pdbx_seq_one_letter_code
_entity_poly.pdbx_strand_id
1 'polypeptide(L)'
;MLSLFSVCHVKADEEERRGAEFRTTGSDGELFKKSSHPNNEQQANRTRVELWFYWEKRLNRAYRRLQRHYELRPEIAEPLKDSQQAWLTARDATMRAFGFCLRQGNETGREDGWFNAHMNLMIIEMTETRCLILEELLNTFHSCDL
;
A
#
# COMPACT_ATOMS: atom_id res chain seq x y z
N MET A 1 -13.89 18.92 -4.43
CA MET A 1 -13.30 17.64 -4.89
C MET A 1 -13.12 16.78 -3.67
N LEU A 2 -14.08 15.91 -3.41
CA LEU A 2 -14.08 15.00 -2.27
C LEU A 2 -13.03 13.90 -2.52
N SER A 3 -12.12 13.76 -1.56
CA SER A 3 -11.06 12.77 -1.56
C SER A 3 -11.68 11.36 -1.66
N LEU A 4 -11.41 10.67 -2.76
CA LEU A 4 -11.80 9.26 -2.99
C LEU A 4 -11.21 8.29 -1.93
N PHE A 5 -10.36 8.76 -1.03
CA PHE A 5 -9.69 7.97 0.00
C PHE A 5 -10.42 7.92 1.35
N SER A 6 -11.48 8.73 1.52
CA SER A 6 -12.27 8.70 2.77
C SER A 6 -13.22 7.52 2.87
N VAL A 7 -13.48 6.80 1.77
CA VAL A 7 -14.46 5.70 1.73
C VAL A 7 -13.87 4.36 2.19
N CYS A 8 -12.55 4.21 2.20
CA CYS A 8 -11.91 2.96 2.64
C CYS A 8 -11.90 2.75 4.16
N HIS A 9 -12.20 3.77 4.97
CA HIS A 9 -12.13 3.65 6.43
C HIS A 9 -13.36 3.02 7.08
N VAL A 10 -14.51 2.97 6.39
CA VAL A 10 -15.78 2.52 7.00
C VAL A 10 -16.15 1.08 6.62
N LYS A 11 -15.59 0.52 5.55
CA LYS A 11 -15.91 -0.86 5.10
C LYS A 11 -14.96 -1.96 5.58
N ALA A 12 -13.87 -1.61 6.26
CA ALA A 12 -12.88 -2.61 6.70
C ALA A 12 -13.38 -3.51 7.85
N ASP A 13 -14.36 -3.06 8.62
CA ASP A 13 -14.83 -3.80 9.79
C ASP A 13 -15.91 -4.86 9.46
N GLU A 14 -16.57 -4.75 8.31
CA GLU A 14 -17.57 -5.75 7.89
C GLU A 14 -16.98 -6.89 7.05
N GLU A 15 -15.84 -6.68 6.41
CA GLU A 15 -15.19 -7.70 5.58
C GLU A 15 -14.30 -8.67 6.38
N GLU A 16 -13.96 -8.33 7.61
CA GLU A 16 -13.20 -9.19 8.52
C GLU A 16 -13.97 -10.45 8.94
N ARG A 17 -15.29 -10.46 8.74
CA ARG A 17 -16.16 -11.60 9.06
C ARG A 17 -16.39 -12.59 7.92
N ARG A 18 -16.04 -12.25 6.69
CA ARG A 18 -16.06 -13.20 5.56
C ARG A 18 -14.63 -13.60 5.25
N GLY A 19 -14.18 -14.65 5.94
CA GLY A 19 -12.88 -15.26 5.74
C GLY A 19 -12.68 -15.76 4.31
N ALA A 20 -12.39 -14.88 3.39
CA ALA A 20 -11.65 -15.23 2.21
C ALA A 20 -10.18 -15.32 2.65
N GLU A 21 -9.79 -16.50 3.09
CA GLU A 21 -8.41 -16.91 3.25
C GLU A 21 -7.72 -16.71 1.91
N PHE A 22 -7.16 -15.51 1.70
CA PHE A 22 -6.22 -15.30 0.63
C PHE A 22 -4.98 -16.12 0.98
N ARG A 23 -4.97 -17.37 0.51
CA ARG A 23 -3.83 -18.27 0.65
C ARG A 23 -2.69 -17.67 -0.16
N THR A 24 -1.84 -16.92 0.50
CA THR A 24 -0.52 -16.59 -0.01
C THR A 24 0.33 -17.87 0.00
N THR A 25 0.05 -18.77 -0.92
CA THR A 25 0.87 -19.97 -1.15
C THR A 25 2.07 -19.65 -2.04
N GLY A 26 2.32 -18.39 -2.33
CA GLY A 26 3.50 -17.90 -3.03
C GLY A 26 4.19 -16.81 -2.23
N SER A 27 5.49 -16.70 -2.37
CA SER A 27 6.23 -15.56 -1.86
C SER A 27 5.75 -14.27 -2.54
N ASP A 28 5.83 -13.12 -1.86
CA ASP A 28 5.48 -11.81 -2.43
C ASP A 28 6.14 -11.60 -3.83
N GLY A 29 7.33 -12.20 -4.02
CA GLY A 29 8.03 -12.20 -5.30
C GLY A 29 7.34 -12.96 -6.43
N GLU A 30 6.50 -13.96 -6.15
CA GLU A 30 5.73 -14.65 -7.19
C GLU A 30 4.54 -13.82 -7.66
N LEU A 31 3.86 -13.12 -6.74
CA LEU A 31 2.79 -12.18 -7.09
C LEU A 31 3.32 -11.05 -7.96
N PHE A 32 4.48 -10.50 -7.60
CA PHE A 32 5.15 -9.46 -8.39
C PHE A 32 5.54 -9.97 -9.78
N LYS A 33 6.19 -11.14 -9.88
CA LYS A 33 6.54 -11.78 -11.17
C LYS A 33 5.30 -12.01 -12.03
N LYS A 34 4.22 -12.51 -11.45
CA LYS A 34 2.95 -12.74 -12.15
C LYS A 34 2.35 -11.45 -12.69
N SER A 35 2.49 -10.32 -11.98
CA SER A 35 2.01 -9.02 -12.43
C SER A 35 2.88 -8.40 -13.53
N SER A 36 4.16 -8.77 -13.60
CA SER A 36 5.13 -8.16 -14.52
C SER A 36 5.15 -8.80 -15.91
N HIS A 37 4.68 -10.07 -16.06
CA HIS A 37 4.71 -10.83 -17.31
C HIS A 37 3.33 -11.44 -17.61
N PRO A 38 2.31 -10.67 -17.87
CA PRO A 38 0.98 -11.17 -18.12
C PRO A 38 0.80 -11.57 -19.60
N ASN A 39 0.09 -12.65 -19.81
CA ASN A 39 -0.38 -13.02 -21.15
C ASN A 39 -1.52 -12.11 -21.64
N ASN A 40 -2.12 -11.33 -20.72
CA ASN A 40 -3.22 -10.41 -20.97
C ASN A 40 -3.08 -9.20 -20.03
N GLU A 41 -3.06 -8.01 -20.59
CA GLU A 41 -2.88 -6.75 -19.87
C GLU A 41 -3.96 -6.49 -18.80
N GLN A 42 -5.20 -6.86 -19.08
CA GLN A 42 -6.29 -6.76 -18.10
C GLN A 42 -6.06 -7.66 -16.89
N GLN A 43 -5.59 -8.89 -17.13
CA GLN A 43 -5.25 -9.81 -16.04
C GLN A 43 -4.08 -9.29 -15.21
N ALA A 44 -3.07 -8.72 -15.86
CA ALA A 44 -1.95 -8.09 -15.18
C ALA A 44 -2.39 -6.94 -14.29
N ASN A 45 -3.26 -6.09 -14.81
CA ASN A 45 -3.74 -4.95 -14.07
C ASN A 45 -4.56 -5.37 -12.84
N ARG A 46 -5.40 -6.40 -12.97
CA ARG A 46 -6.12 -7.00 -11.83
C ARG A 46 -5.15 -7.52 -10.78
N THR A 47 -4.13 -8.26 -11.18
CA THR A 47 -3.11 -8.79 -10.26
C THR A 47 -2.34 -7.67 -9.55
N ARG A 48 -2.03 -6.56 -10.23
CA ARG A 48 -1.38 -5.39 -9.59
C ARG A 48 -2.30 -4.73 -8.55
N VAL A 49 -3.58 -4.58 -8.87
CA VAL A 49 -4.57 -4.04 -7.94
C VAL A 49 -4.72 -4.94 -6.71
N GLU A 50 -4.79 -6.26 -6.88
CA GLU A 50 -4.82 -7.23 -5.79
C GLU A 50 -3.57 -7.14 -4.91
N LEU A 51 -2.39 -7.01 -5.52
CA LEU A 51 -1.12 -6.86 -4.81
C LEU A 51 -1.07 -5.53 -4.02
N TRP A 52 -1.57 -4.43 -4.60
CA TRP A 52 -1.70 -3.18 -3.86
C TRP A 52 -2.60 -3.33 -2.64
N PHE A 53 -3.79 -3.92 -2.77
CA PHE A 53 -4.68 -4.17 -1.64
C PHE A 53 -4.06 -5.07 -0.57
N TYR A 54 -3.27 -6.06 -0.97
CA TYR A 54 -2.52 -6.90 -0.04
C TYR A 54 -1.55 -6.07 0.81
N TRP A 55 -0.74 -5.22 0.19
CA TRP A 55 0.21 -4.37 0.89
C TRP A 55 -0.48 -3.30 1.75
N GLU A 56 -1.54 -2.69 1.26
CA GLU A 56 -2.35 -1.72 2.02
C GLU A 56 -2.95 -2.34 3.29
N LYS A 57 -3.51 -3.53 3.19
CA LYS A 57 -4.05 -4.28 4.33
C LYS A 57 -2.96 -4.64 5.34
N ARG A 58 -1.80 -5.08 4.86
CA ARG A 58 -0.65 -5.45 5.68
C ARG A 58 -0.07 -4.23 6.40
N LEU A 59 0.11 -3.11 5.70
CA LEU A 59 0.55 -1.82 6.25
C LEU A 59 -0.40 -1.34 7.36
N ASN A 60 -1.69 -1.33 7.10
CA ASN A 60 -2.69 -0.90 8.08
C ASN A 60 -2.69 -1.79 9.32
N ARG A 61 -2.45 -3.09 9.17
CA ARG A 61 -2.31 -4.02 10.29
C ARG A 61 -1.07 -3.70 11.13
N ALA A 62 0.08 -3.48 10.50
CA ALA A 62 1.33 -3.14 11.18
C ALA A 62 1.18 -1.81 11.93
N TYR A 63 0.61 -0.78 11.29
CA TYR A 63 0.38 0.51 11.93
C TYR A 63 -0.55 0.42 13.14
N ARG A 64 -1.70 -0.28 13.03
CA ARG A 64 -2.61 -0.49 14.16
C ARG A 64 -1.96 -1.27 15.32
N ARG A 65 -1.08 -2.23 15.04
CA ARG A 65 -0.32 -2.93 16.07
C ARG A 65 0.62 -1.99 16.82
N LEU A 66 1.35 -1.12 16.10
CA LEU A 66 2.21 -0.10 16.69
C LEU A 66 1.39 0.90 17.53
N GLN A 67 0.27 1.39 17.02
CA GLN A 67 -0.61 2.29 17.77
C GLN A 67 -1.07 1.68 19.11
N ARG A 68 -1.54 0.44 19.09
CA ARG A 68 -1.96 -0.26 20.32
C ARG A 68 -0.81 -0.49 21.29
N HIS A 69 0.38 -0.82 20.78
CA HIS A 69 1.56 -1.06 21.60
C HIS A 69 2.01 0.23 22.34
N TYR A 70 1.85 1.38 21.70
CA TYR A 70 2.25 2.68 22.25
C TYR A 70 1.11 3.55 22.72
N GLU A 71 -0.10 3.02 22.86
CA GLU A 71 -1.29 3.78 23.26
C GLU A 71 -1.10 4.59 24.56
N LEU A 72 -0.36 4.03 25.52
CA LEU A 72 -0.06 4.67 26.82
C LEU A 72 1.26 5.45 26.84
N ARG A 73 1.91 5.62 25.70
CA ARG A 73 3.20 6.30 25.55
C ARG A 73 3.10 7.41 24.50
N PRO A 74 2.52 8.56 24.85
CA PRO A 74 2.26 9.65 23.90
C PRO A 74 3.55 10.18 23.26
N GLU A 75 4.68 10.14 23.96
CA GLU A 75 5.99 10.52 23.43
C GLU A 75 6.46 9.69 22.23
N ILE A 76 5.85 8.51 22.00
CA ILE A 76 6.10 7.64 20.83
C ILE A 76 4.89 7.64 19.90
N ALA A 77 3.68 7.59 20.45
CA ALA A 77 2.45 7.49 19.69
C ALA A 77 2.22 8.71 18.77
N GLU A 78 2.48 9.92 19.25
CA GLU A 78 2.30 11.13 18.44
C GLU A 78 3.29 11.24 17.29
N PRO A 79 4.63 11.07 17.48
CA PRO A 79 5.57 11.01 16.36
C PRO A 79 5.27 9.89 15.35
N LEU A 80 4.78 8.73 15.78
CA LEU A 80 4.37 7.65 14.89
C LEU A 80 3.19 8.07 14.01
N LYS A 81 2.19 8.70 14.60
CA LYS A 81 1.02 9.23 13.91
C LYS A 81 1.40 10.31 12.90
N ASP A 82 2.25 11.27 13.31
CA ASP A 82 2.74 12.33 12.44
C ASP A 82 3.54 11.77 11.26
N SER A 83 4.39 10.78 11.53
CA SER A 83 5.15 10.08 10.49
C SER A 83 4.24 9.37 9.48
N GLN A 84 3.15 8.75 9.95
CA GLN A 84 2.20 8.09 9.06
C GLN A 84 1.42 9.10 8.22
N GLN A 85 1.00 10.21 8.82
CA GLN A 85 0.30 11.28 8.11
C GLN A 85 1.19 11.97 7.07
N ALA A 86 2.45 12.24 7.42
CA ALA A 86 3.42 12.80 6.50
C ALA A 86 3.68 11.86 5.32
N TRP A 87 3.81 10.55 5.57
CA TRP A 87 3.97 9.56 4.51
C TRP A 87 2.77 9.51 3.57
N LEU A 88 1.53 9.51 4.10
CA LEU A 88 0.32 9.55 3.28
C LEU A 88 0.30 10.78 2.38
N THR A 89 0.63 11.94 2.94
CA THR A 89 0.70 13.21 2.19
C THR A 89 1.75 13.15 1.08
N ALA A 90 2.94 12.64 1.39
CA ALA A 90 4.04 12.49 0.42
C ALA A 90 3.68 11.47 -0.67
N ARG A 91 3.11 10.33 -0.31
CA ARG A 91 2.62 9.32 -1.27
C ARG A 91 1.65 9.93 -2.27
N ASP A 92 0.63 10.62 -1.77
CA ASP A 92 -0.42 11.19 -2.62
C ASP A 92 0.13 12.32 -3.51
N ALA A 93 1.07 13.12 -3.01
CA ALA A 93 1.75 14.14 -3.80
C ALA A 93 2.63 13.51 -4.90
N THR A 94 3.38 12.45 -4.57
CA THR A 94 4.21 11.71 -5.52
C THR A 94 3.35 11.08 -6.62
N MET A 95 2.24 10.45 -6.26
CA MET A 95 1.31 9.85 -7.22
C MET A 95 0.73 10.88 -8.18
N ARG A 96 0.38 12.08 -7.69
CA ARG A 96 -0.09 13.18 -8.55
C ARG A 96 1.01 13.67 -9.51
N ALA A 97 2.22 13.89 -8.99
CA ALA A 97 3.35 14.35 -9.80
C ALA A 97 3.72 13.32 -10.87
N PHE A 98 3.83 12.05 -10.48
CA PHE A 98 4.13 10.94 -11.38
C PHE A 98 3.05 10.79 -12.47
N GLY A 99 1.77 10.84 -12.09
CA GLY A 99 0.66 10.82 -13.04
C GLY A 99 0.69 11.98 -14.02
N PHE A 100 1.10 13.18 -13.57
CA PHE A 100 1.27 14.33 -14.44
C PHE A 100 2.43 14.12 -15.44
N CYS A 101 3.59 13.68 -14.97
CA CYS A 101 4.75 13.39 -15.82
C CYS A 101 4.47 12.33 -16.88
N LEU A 102 3.78 11.25 -16.50
CA LEU A 102 3.39 10.20 -17.44
C LEU A 102 2.45 10.71 -18.54
N ARG A 103 1.51 11.60 -18.20
CA ARG A 103 0.60 12.19 -19.20
C ARG A 103 1.32 13.12 -20.18
N GLN A 104 2.26 13.92 -19.68
CA GLN A 104 3.05 14.82 -20.54
C GLN A 104 3.96 14.05 -21.51
N GLY A 105 4.53 12.92 -21.05
CA GLY A 105 5.33 12.04 -21.92
C GLY A 105 4.53 11.24 -22.94
N ASN A 106 3.19 11.27 -22.85
CA ASN A 106 2.31 10.44 -23.67
C ASN A 106 1.58 11.22 -24.78
N GLU A 107 2.24 12.23 -25.38
CA GLU A 107 1.70 12.99 -26.53
C GLU A 107 1.34 12.11 -27.73
N THR A 108 1.74 10.85 -27.72
CA THR A 108 1.53 9.88 -28.83
C THR A 108 0.28 9.01 -28.65
N GLY A 109 -0.60 9.28 -27.68
CA GLY A 109 -1.84 8.51 -27.50
C GLY A 109 -1.63 7.04 -27.14
N ARG A 110 -0.50 6.72 -26.49
CA ARG A 110 -0.20 5.38 -26.05
C ARG A 110 -1.12 5.00 -24.89
N GLU A 111 -1.76 3.89 -25.07
CA GLU A 111 -2.89 3.32 -24.36
C GLU A 111 -2.93 3.52 -22.83
N ASP A 112 -4.11 3.76 -22.29
CA ASP A 112 -4.44 3.87 -20.87
C ASP A 112 -3.88 2.73 -20.00
N GLY A 113 -3.64 1.56 -20.58
CA GLY A 113 -3.10 0.39 -19.92
C GLY A 113 -1.65 0.57 -19.41
N TRP A 114 -0.76 1.14 -20.24
CA TRP A 114 0.63 1.41 -19.85
C TRP A 114 0.69 2.42 -18.69
N PHE A 115 -0.10 3.49 -18.77
CA PHE A 115 -0.21 4.48 -17.71
C PHE A 115 -0.67 3.85 -16.39
N ASN A 116 -1.76 3.08 -16.43
CA ASN A 116 -2.32 2.41 -15.25
C ASN A 116 -1.33 1.40 -14.67
N ALA A 117 -0.59 0.67 -15.49
CA ALA A 117 0.42 -0.28 -15.06
C ALA A 117 1.53 0.41 -14.24
N HIS A 118 2.07 1.53 -14.73
CA HIS A 118 3.13 2.27 -14.06
C HIS A 118 2.65 2.93 -12.77
N MET A 119 1.43 3.49 -12.77
CA MET A 119 0.82 4.05 -11.57
C MET A 119 0.62 2.98 -10.48
N ASN A 120 0.12 1.81 -10.87
CA ASN A 120 -0.07 0.71 -9.94
C ASN A 120 1.25 0.17 -9.37
N LEU A 121 2.29 0.03 -10.19
CA LEU A 121 3.61 -0.40 -9.72
C LEU A 121 4.20 0.60 -8.72
N MET A 122 4.11 1.90 -9.01
CA MET A 122 4.63 2.94 -8.12
C MET A 122 3.93 2.92 -6.75
N ILE A 123 2.60 2.83 -6.72
CA ILE A 123 1.87 2.82 -5.44
C ILE A 123 2.11 1.54 -4.65
N ILE A 124 2.28 0.40 -5.31
CA ILE A 124 2.65 -0.87 -4.69
C ILE A 124 4.01 -0.73 -3.99
N GLU A 125 5.02 -0.27 -4.71
CA GLU A 125 6.38 -0.11 -4.20
C GLU A 125 6.44 0.84 -2.98
N MET A 126 5.75 1.97 -3.06
CA MET A 126 5.68 2.92 -1.95
C MET A 126 4.98 2.30 -0.72
N THR A 127 3.90 1.57 -0.93
CA THR A 127 3.11 0.94 0.15
C THR A 127 3.88 -0.22 0.79
N GLU A 128 4.50 -1.07 -0.01
CA GLU A 128 5.38 -2.16 0.42
C GLU A 128 6.53 -1.64 1.29
N THR A 129 7.28 -0.66 0.78
CA THR A 129 8.41 -0.07 1.51
C THR A 129 7.96 0.48 2.87
N ARG A 130 6.86 1.21 2.91
CA ARG A 130 6.32 1.71 4.19
C ARG A 130 5.89 0.60 5.14
N CYS A 131 5.25 -0.43 4.61
CA CYS A 131 4.83 -1.59 5.37
C CYS A 131 6.03 -2.28 6.06
N LEU A 132 7.09 -2.53 5.30
CA LEU A 132 8.30 -3.18 5.81
C LEU A 132 8.98 -2.34 6.90
N ILE A 133 9.01 -1.01 6.76
CA ILE A 133 9.52 -0.11 7.80
C ILE A 133 8.71 -0.24 9.10
N LEU A 134 7.38 -0.26 9.02
CA LEU A 134 6.53 -0.39 10.21
C LEU A 134 6.66 -1.78 10.87
N GLU A 135 6.83 -2.83 10.08
CA GLU A 135 7.07 -4.18 10.59
C GLU A 135 8.44 -4.31 11.27
N GLU A 136 9.46 -3.68 10.71
CA GLU A 136 10.79 -3.64 11.33
C GLU A 136 10.76 -2.90 12.68
N LEU A 137 10.03 -1.79 12.77
CA LEU A 137 9.80 -1.12 14.06
C LEU A 137 9.14 -2.06 15.06
N LEU A 138 8.11 -2.84 14.67
CA LEU A 138 7.48 -3.82 15.53
C LEU A 138 8.48 -4.89 16.01
N ASN A 139 9.34 -5.40 15.13
CA ASN A 139 10.32 -6.44 15.45
C ASN A 139 11.40 -5.91 16.40
N THR A 140 11.88 -4.69 16.18
CA THR A 140 12.92 -4.06 17.01
C THR A 140 12.44 -3.92 18.44
N PHE A 141 11.18 -3.58 18.67
CA PHE A 141 10.64 -3.38 20.00
C PHE A 141 10.38 -4.69 20.76
N HIS A 142 9.96 -5.76 20.07
CA HIS A 142 9.83 -7.06 20.70
C HIS A 142 11.18 -7.62 21.20
N SER A 143 12.29 -7.15 20.66
CA SER A 143 13.65 -7.54 21.07
C SER A 143 14.16 -6.73 22.27
N CYS A 144 13.55 -5.59 22.58
CA CYS A 144 13.94 -4.72 23.70
C CYS A 144 13.16 -5.00 25.00
N ASP A 145 12.06 -5.75 24.91
CA ASP A 145 11.21 -6.13 26.06
C ASP A 145 11.66 -7.45 26.75
N LEU A 146 12.82 -8.01 26.35
CA LEU A 146 13.48 -9.18 26.96
C LEU A 146 14.69 -8.74 27.79
#